data_7abaaed6350c33df13b10deb2faf715c
#
_entry.id   7abaaed6350c33df13b10deb2faf715c
#
_cell.length_a   1.000
_cell.length_b   1.000
_cell.length_c   1.000
_cell.angle_alpha   90.00
_cell.angle_beta   90.00
_cell.angle_gamma   90.00
#
_symmetry.space_group_name_H-M   'P 1'
#
loop_
_entity.id
_entity.type
_entity.pdbx_description
1 polymer ?
#
loop_
_entity_poly.entity_id
_entity_poly.type
_entity_poly.pdbx_seq_one_letter_code
_entity_poly.pdbx_strand_id
1 'polypeptide(L)'
;MATNTSAEYHAVIRVCRELFLKKTSDYGTAWRILRMSSITDQIFIKAQRIRTLEEKKISKVGEDITSEYVGIVNYCIIAMMQQDLEKVTRTELPVDEVEVLFDKMVNETKELMFAKNHDYGEAWRDMRISSLTDLILMKLLRVKQIEDNAGQTLASEGVRANYQDILNYSVFALIKLNLN
;
A
#
# COMPACT_ATOMS: atom_id res chain seq x y z
N MET A 1 7.69 8.17 -26.45
CA MET A 1 7.74 6.72 -26.16
C MET A 1 6.46 6.32 -25.46
N ALA A 2 5.81 5.26 -25.90
CA ALA A 2 4.64 4.75 -25.18
C ALA A 2 5.08 4.32 -23.77
N THR A 3 4.44 4.86 -22.75
CA THR A 3 4.68 4.49 -21.36
C THR A 3 4.20 3.05 -21.15
N ASN A 4 5.02 2.21 -20.53
CA ASN A 4 4.64 0.83 -20.23
C ASN A 4 4.34 0.70 -18.73
N THR A 5 3.21 1.26 -18.31
CA THR A 5 2.75 1.24 -16.93
C THR A 5 2.71 -0.16 -16.34
N SER A 6 2.35 -1.17 -17.14
CA SER A 6 2.35 -2.56 -16.68
C SER A 6 3.74 -3.03 -16.26
N ALA A 7 4.77 -2.78 -17.07
CA ALA A 7 6.13 -3.17 -16.75
C ALA A 7 6.68 -2.39 -15.55
N GLU A 8 6.43 -1.07 -15.49
CA GLU A 8 6.84 -0.22 -14.36
C GLU A 8 6.16 -0.67 -13.06
N TYR A 9 4.86 -0.95 -13.10
CA TYR A 9 4.10 -1.45 -11.94
C TYR A 9 4.68 -2.78 -11.45
N HIS A 10 4.93 -3.73 -12.36
CA HIS A 10 5.51 -5.02 -12.00
C HIS A 10 6.93 -4.88 -11.42
N ALA A 11 7.75 -3.98 -11.94
CA ALA A 11 9.10 -3.75 -11.41
C ALA A 11 9.05 -3.26 -9.95
N VAL A 12 8.18 -2.30 -9.64
CA VAL A 12 7.97 -1.80 -8.28
C VAL A 12 7.45 -2.90 -7.36
N ILE A 13 6.42 -3.63 -7.78
CA ILE A 13 5.85 -4.71 -6.96
C ILE A 13 6.87 -5.81 -6.70
N ARG A 14 7.72 -6.14 -7.66
CA ARG A 14 8.80 -7.13 -7.45
C ARG A 14 9.72 -6.73 -6.31
N VAL A 15 10.16 -5.47 -6.25
CA VAL A 15 10.99 -4.98 -5.14
C VAL A 15 10.26 -5.06 -3.80
N CYS A 16 9.00 -4.64 -3.75
CA CYS A 16 8.19 -4.72 -2.54
C CYS A 16 8.00 -6.17 -2.08
N ARG A 17 7.71 -7.08 -3.02
CA ARG A 17 7.50 -8.51 -2.76
C ARG A 17 8.77 -9.19 -2.24
N GLU A 18 9.90 -8.93 -2.84
CA GLU A 18 11.18 -9.49 -2.39
C GLU A 18 11.50 -9.08 -0.95
N LEU A 19 11.31 -7.82 -0.60
CA LEU A 19 11.48 -7.34 0.77
C LEU A 19 10.49 -8.01 1.73
N PHE A 20 9.23 -8.11 1.34
CA PHE A 20 8.18 -8.75 2.13
C PHE A 20 8.51 -10.22 2.44
N LEU A 21 8.95 -10.98 1.44
CA LEU A 21 9.30 -12.39 1.59
C LEU A 21 10.58 -12.59 2.42
N LYS A 22 11.56 -11.71 2.28
CA LYS A 22 12.76 -11.72 3.15
C LYS A 22 12.37 -11.51 4.62
N LYS A 23 11.52 -10.55 4.90
CA LYS A 23 11.01 -10.32 6.26
C LYS A 23 10.17 -11.50 6.77
N THR A 24 9.37 -12.12 5.91
CA THR A 24 8.62 -13.34 6.27
C THR A 24 9.57 -14.49 6.62
N SER A 25 10.70 -14.63 5.94
CA SER A 25 11.72 -15.60 6.27
C SER A 25 12.39 -15.34 7.62
N ASP A 26 12.56 -14.05 7.99
CA ASP A 26 13.20 -13.67 9.25
C ASP A 26 12.32 -13.92 10.48
N TYR A 27 11.04 -13.58 10.41
CA TYR A 27 10.14 -13.62 11.58
C TYR A 27 8.70 -14.07 11.28
N GLY A 28 8.50 -14.78 10.18
CA GLY A 28 7.21 -15.37 9.85
C GLY A 28 6.10 -14.33 9.60
N THR A 29 4.91 -14.68 10.00
CA THR A 29 3.71 -13.87 9.82
C THR A 29 3.31 -13.13 11.10
N ALA A 30 4.25 -12.49 11.78
CA ALA A 30 4.01 -11.78 13.04
C ALA A 30 2.93 -10.70 12.91
N TRP A 31 2.72 -10.14 11.74
CA TRP A 31 1.67 -9.17 11.44
C TRP A 31 0.25 -9.72 11.66
N ARG A 32 0.09 -11.04 11.72
CA ARG A 32 -1.22 -11.67 12.02
C ARG A 32 -1.80 -11.26 13.38
N ILE A 33 -0.97 -10.83 14.32
CA ILE A 33 -1.43 -10.34 15.63
C ILE A 33 -2.09 -8.94 15.54
N LEU A 34 -1.84 -8.20 14.48
CA LEU A 34 -2.31 -6.82 14.37
C LEU A 34 -3.80 -6.75 14.09
N ARG A 35 -4.48 -5.91 14.84
CA ARG A 35 -5.84 -5.48 14.51
C ARG A 35 -5.82 -4.60 13.26
N MET A 36 -6.92 -4.52 12.54
CA MET A 36 -7.04 -3.67 11.34
C MET A 36 -6.68 -2.21 11.64
N SER A 37 -7.16 -1.65 12.74
CA SER A 37 -6.82 -0.28 13.17
C SER A 37 -5.32 -0.08 13.42
N SER A 38 -4.63 -1.09 13.93
CA SER A 38 -3.18 -1.02 14.15
C SER A 38 -2.41 -1.02 12.82
N ILE A 39 -2.88 -1.77 11.83
CA ILE A 39 -2.30 -1.76 10.47
C ILE A 39 -2.51 -0.39 9.82
N THR A 40 -3.70 0.17 9.92
CA THR A 40 -4.00 1.53 9.46
C THR A 40 -3.06 2.55 10.08
N ASP A 41 -2.81 2.48 11.38
CA ASP A 41 -1.89 3.38 12.07
C ASP A 41 -0.44 3.20 11.62
N GLN A 42 0.00 1.98 11.30
CA GLN A 42 1.33 1.75 10.74
C GLN A 42 1.49 2.42 9.36
N ILE A 43 0.47 2.34 8.52
CA ILE A 43 0.48 3.02 7.23
C ILE A 43 0.48 4.54 7.43
N PHE A 44 -0.34 5.03 8.35
CA PHE A 44 -0.43 6.45 8.68
C PHE A 44 0.90 7.05 9.13
N ILE A 45 1.61 6.38 10.03
CA ILE A 45 2.93 6.83 10.52
C ILE A 45 3.92 6.98 9.36
N LYS A 46 3.94 6.03 8.43
CA LYS A 46 4.81 6.08 7.25
C LYS A 46 4.46 7.23 6.32
N ALA A 47 3.19 7.41 6.00
CA ALA A 47 2.72 8.50 5.17
C ALA A 47 3.00 9.88 5.81
N GLN A 48 2.78 9.99 7.12
CA GLN A 48 3.07 11.21 7.88
C GLN A 48 4.58 11.52 7.90
N ARG A 49 5.42 10.49 8.01
CA ARG A 49 6.88 10.66 7.92
C ARG A 49 7.30 11.16 6.54
N ILE A 50 6.73 10.61 5.47
CA ILE A 50 7.01 11.08 4.10
C ILE A 50 6.70 12.57 4.00
N ARG A 51 5.53 13.01 4.42
CA ARG A 51 5.12 14.41 4.41
C ARG A 51 6.09 15.29 5.20
N THR A 52 6.49 14.85 6.40
CA THR A 52 7.47 15.57 7.22
C THR A 52 8.82 15.71 6.52
N LEU A 53 9.30 14.67 5.84
CA LEU A 53 10.56 14.70 5.10
C LEU A 53 10.47 15.59 3.86
N GLU A 54 9.34 15.58 3.16
CA GLU A 54 9.09 16.47 2.02
C GLU A 54 9.11 17.95 2.45
N GLU A 55 8.50 18.28 3.60
CA GLU A 55 8.48 19.64 4.14
C GLU A 55 9.85 20.10 4.67
N LYS A 56 10.55 19.25 5.39
CA LYS A 56 11.83 19.58 6.03
C LYS A 56 13.04 19.43 5.10
N LYS A 57 12.91 18.68 4.02
CA LYS A 57 13.99 18.35 3.06
C LYS A 57 15.24 17.70 3.67
N ILE A 58 15.17 17.22 4.91
CA ILE A 58 16.30 16.59 5.62
C ILE A 58 15.80 15.37 6.40
N SER A 59 16.43 14.21 6.18
CA SER A 59 16.27 13.02 6.99
C SER A 59 17.42 12.87 7.98
N LYS A 60 17.12 12.66 9.27
CA LYS A 60 18.12 12.37 10.30
C LYS A 60 18.40 10.88 10.49
N VAL A 61 17.58 10.00 9.92
CA VAL A 61 17.62 8.55 10.16
C VAL A 61 18.23 7.78 8.98
N GLY A 62 18.60 8.47 7.89
CA GLY A 62 19.23 7.87 6.71
C GLY A 62 18.32 7.06 5.81
N GLU A 63 17.06 6.84 6.19
CA GLU A 63 16.05 6.25 5.33
C GLU A 63 15.37 7.34 4.51
N ASP A 64 15.15 7.09 3.24
CA ASP A 64 14.49 8.01 2.33
C ASP A 64 12.97 7.73 2.22
N ILE A 65 12.28 8.57 1.47
CA ILE A 65 10.84 8.40 1.24
C ILE A 65 10.53 7.14 0.45
N THR A 66 11.46 6.61 -0.34
CA THR A 66 11.28 5.38 -1.12
C THR A 66 11.02 4.20 -0.22
N SER A 67 11.81 4.02 0.85
CA SER A 67 11.60 2.92 1.81
C SER A 67 10.27 3.02 2.53
N GLU A 68 9.79 4.22 2.82
CA GLU A 68 8.47 4.42 3.44
C GLU A 68 7.33 4.06 2.48
N TYR A 69 7.40 4.43 1.20
CA TYR A 69 6.40 4.02 0.21
C TYR A 69 6.37 2.50 0.02
N VAL A 70 7.53 1.83 -0.02
CA VAL A 70 7.60 0.36 -0.05
C VAL A 70 6.90 -0.24 1.17
N GLY A 71 7.14 0.32 2.35
CA GLY A 71 6.46 -0.08 3.58
C GLY A 71 4.94 0.10 3.49
N ILE A 72 4.46 1.20 2.92
CA ILE A 72 3.02 1.45 2.72
C ILE A 72 2.42 0.39 1.79
N VAL A 73 3.06 0.10 0.66
CA VAL A 73 2.59 -0.96 -0.26
C VAL A 73 2.42 -2.28 0.49
N ASN A 74 3.44 -2.72 1.22
CA ASN A 74 3.42 -4.00 1.91
C ASN A 74 2.39 -4.03 3.05
N TYR A 75 2.22 -2.95 3.81
CA TYR A 75 1.17 -2.90 4.84
C TYR A 75 -0.25 -2.83 4.26
N CYS A 76 -0.47 -2.20 3.11
CA CYS A 76 -1.76 -2.26 2.42
C CYS A 76 -2.11 -3.70 2.00
N ILE A 77 -1.12 -4.46 1.52
CA ILE A 77 -1.29 -5.87 1.17
C ILE A 77 -1.60 -6.69 2.44
N ILE A 78 -0.88 -6.46 3.53
CA ILE A 78 -1.16 -7.08 4.84
C ILE A 78 -2.60 -6.77 5.29
N ALA A 79 -3.05 -5.54 5.16
CA ALA A 79 -4.42 -5.15 5.54
C ALA A 79 -5.46 -5.95 4.76
N MET A 80 -5.30 -6.07 3.45
CA MET A 80 -6.23 -6.83 2.60
C MET A 80 -6.14 -8.34 2.88
N MET A 81 -4.94 -8.88 3.12
CA MET A 81 -4.79 -10.28 3.54
C MET A 81 -5.48 -10.55 4.88
N GLN A 82 -5.34 -9.66 5.86
CA GLN A 82 -6.03 -9.79 7.16
C GLN A 82 -7.55 -9.78 7.01
N GLN A 83 -8.10 -9.00 6.09
CA GLN A 83 -9.53 -9.07 5.79
C GLN A 83 -9.95 -10.45 5.27
N ASP A 84 -9.19 -11.01 4.33
CA ASP A 84 -9.47 -12.34 3.78
C ASP A 84 -9.26 -13.45 4.82
N LEU A 85 -8.38 -13.23 5.78
CA LEU A 85 -8.03 -14.18 6.85
C LEU A 85 -8.84 -13.98 8.14
N GLU A 86 -9.90 -13.20 8.13
CA GLU A 86 -10.69 -12.86 9.32
C GLU A 86 -11.14 -14.08 10.13
N LYS A 87 -11.48 -15.17 9.44
CA LYS A 87 -11.94 -16.42 10.08
C LYS A 87 -10.81 -17.42 10.37
N VAL A 88 -9.59 -17.10 9.98
CA VAL A 88 -8.42 -17.96 10.20
C VAL A 88 -7.80 -17.59 11.55
N THR A 89 -7.68 -18.57 12.44
CA THR A 89 -7.16 -18.35 13.80
C THR A 89 -5.65 -18.56 13.92
N ARG A 90 -5.02 -19.19 12.94
CA ARG A 90 -3.56 -19.42 12.93
C ARG A 90 -2.80 -18.10 12.84
N THR A 91 -1.81 -17.90 13.70
CA THR A 91 -0.88 -16.76 13.64
C THR A 91 0.29 -17.01 12.69
N GLU A 92 0.75 -18.25 12.61
CA GLU A 92 1.79 -18.64 11.65
C GLU A 92 1.16 -19.26 10.40
N LEU A 93 1.51 -18.70 9.25
CA LEU A 93 1.11 -19.21 7.94
C LEU A 93 2.35 -19.69 7.18
N PRO A 94 2.25 -20.79 6.41
CA PRO A 94 3.33 -21.23 5.53
C PRO A 94 3.68 -20.14 4.49
N VAL A 95 4.93 -20.05 4.11
CA VAL A 95 5.42 -19.03 3.15
C VAL A 95 4.70 -19.12 1.81
N ASP A 96 4.47 -20.32 1.30
CA ASP A 96 3.76 -20.55 0.04
C ASP A 96 2.31 -20.05 0.08
N GLU A 97 1.62 -20.23 1.21
CA GLU A 97 0.26 -19.68 1.42
C GLU A 97 0.29 -18.14 1.41
N VAL A 98 1.28 -17.54 2.07
CA VAL A 98 1.47 -16.09 2.10
C VAL A 98 1.79 -15.52 0.70
N GLU A 99 2.63 -16.20 -0.07
CA GLU A 99 2.94 -15.81 -1.45
C GLU A 99 1.70 -15.77 -2.33
N VAL A 100 0.86 -16.79 -2.26
CA VAL A 100 -0.40 -16.87 -3.02
C VAL A 100 -1.33 -15.73 -2.64
N LEU A 101 -1.47 -15.44 -1.34
CA LEU A 101 -2.30 -14.33 -0.86
C LEU A 101 -1.75 -12.96 -1.30
N PHE A 102 -0.44 -12.76 -1.19
CA PHE A 102 0.22 -11.54 -1.64
C PHE A 102 -0.07 -11.27 -3.12
N ASP A 103 0.17 -12.27 -3.96
CA ASP A 103 -0.02 -12.16 -5.41
C ASP A 103 -1.50 -11.93 -5.78
N LYS A 104 -2.43 -12.53 -5.05
CA LYS A 104 -3.87 -12.28 -5.20
C LYS A 104 -4.22 -10.80 -4.93
N MET A 105 -3.75 -10.24 -3.81
CA MET A 105 -4.02 -8.84 -3.45
C MET A 105 -3.43 -7.87 -4.49
N VAL A 106 -2.22 -8.15 -4.95
CA VAL A 106 -1.56 -7.36 -6.00
C VAL A 106 -2.35 -7.41 -7.30
N ASN A 107 -2.78 -8.58 -7.75
CA ASN A 107 -3.52 -8.74 -9.00
C ASN A 107 -4.85 -8.01 -8.96
N GLU A 108 -5.64 -8.16 -7.91
CA GLU A 108 -6.91 -7.45 -7.74
C GLU A 108 -6.70 -5.92 -7.79
N THR A 109 -5.68 -5.42 -7.11
CA THR A 109 -5.38 -3.99 -7.04
C THR A 109 -4.86 -3.45 -8.37
N LYS A 110 -4.05 -4.23 -9.07
CA LYS A 110 -3.55 -3.89 -10.40
C LYS A 110 -4.68 -3.81 -11.44
N GLU A 111 -5.62 -4.73 -11.41
CA GLU A 111 -6.80 -4.70 -12.28
C GLU A 111 -7.62 -3.42 -12.07
N LEU A 112 -7.83 -3.03 -10.82
CA LEU A 112 -8.47 -1.75 -10.50
C LEU A 112 -7.69 -0.55 -11.05
N MET A 113 -6.37 -0.57 -10.93
CA MET A 113 -5.51 0.49 -11.48
C MET A 113 -5.67 0.61 -13.00
N PHE A 114 -5.66 -0.51 -13.72
CA PHE A 114 -5.83 -0.49 -15.18
C PHE A 114 -7.21 0.01 -15.60
N ALA A 115 -8.26 -0.39 -14.88
CA ALA A 115 -9.61 0.11 -15.14
C ALA A 115 -9.69 1.64 -14.97
N LYS A 116 -9.10 2.17 -13.90
CA LYS A 116 -9.03 3.62 -13.67
C LYS A 116 -8.16 4.35 -14.70
N ASN A 117 -7.02 3.79 -15.08
CA ASN A 117 -6.15 4.38 -16.11
C ASN A 117 -6.83 4.45 -17.47
N HIS A 118 -7.67 3.49 -17.80
CA HIS A 118 -8.47 3.53 -19.03
C HIS A 118 -9.35 4.81 -19.07
N ASP A 119 -9.95 5.18 -17.93
CA ASP A 119 -10.85 6.33 -17.86
C ASP A 119 -10.09 7.67 -17.70
N TYR A 120 -9.02 7.70 -16.93
CA TYR A 120 -8.27 8.91 -16.56
C TYR A 120 -6.99 9.14 -17.38
N GLY A 121 -6.61 8.23 -18.27
CA GLY A 121 -5.48 8.43 -19.19
C GLY A 121 -4.12 8.63 -18.51
N GLU A 122 -3.83 7.92 -17.42
CA GLU A 122 -2.55 8.02 -16.69
C GLU A 122 -2.21 9.44 -16.16
N ALA A 123 -3.21 10.26 -15.85
CA ALA A 123 -3.02 11.62 -15.35
C ALA A 123 -2.10 11.71 -14.09
N TRP A 124 -1.96 10.61 -13.35
CA TRP A 124 -1.06 10.51 -12.20
C TRP A 124 0.41 10.82 -12.55
N ARG A 125 0.83 10.63 -13.81
CA ARG A 125 2.20 10.92 -14.25
C ARG A 125 2.54 12.40 -14.13
N ASP A 126 1.57 13.27 -14.30
CA ASP A 126 1.73 14.71 -14.20
C ASP A 126 1.54 15.25 -12.77
N MET A 127 1.12 14.40 -11.83
CA MET A 127 0.97 14.78 -10.43
C MET A 127 2.33 14.90 -9.74
N ARG A 128 2.42 15.81 -8.77
CA ARG A 128 3.56 15.88 -7.85
C ARG A 128 3.54 14.66 -6.92
N ILE A 129 4.72 14.17 -6.53
CA ILE A 129 4.82 13.11 -5.52
C ILE A 129 4.18 13.57 -4.20
N SER A 130 4.36 14.82 -3.79
CA SER A 130 3.70 15.39 -2.61
C SER A 130 2.17 15.34 -2.68
N SER A 131 1.59 15.49 -3.86
CA SER A 131 0.14 15.34 -4.04
C SER A 131 -0.32 13.90 -3.87
N LEU A 132 0.47 12.94 -4.29
CA LEU A 132 0.22 11.51 -4.03
C LEU A 132 0.27 11.20 -2.53
N THR A 133 1.24 11.76 -1.81
CA THR A 133 1.32 11.68 -0.35
C THR A 133 0.05 12.23 0.33
N ASP A 134 -0.42 13.38 -0.10
CA ASP A 134 -1.63 14.01 0.45
C ASP A 134 -2.88 13.17 0.19
N LEU A 135 -3.00 12.56 -1.00
CA LEU A 135 -4.10 11.64 -1.31
C LEU A 135 -4.06 10.39 -0.44
N ILE A 136 -2.88 9.84 -0.19
CA ILE A 136 -2.69 8.71 0.72
C ILE A 136 -3.16 9.08 2.12
N LEU A 137 -2.74 10.22 2.66
CA LEU A 137 -3.15 10.69 3.98
C LEU A 137 -4.65 10.92 4.07
N MET A 138 -5.26 11.50 3.03
CA MET A 138 -6.72 11.67 2.97
C MET A 138 -7.46 10.34 2.99
N LYS A 139 -6.99 9.35 2.22
CA LYS A 139 -7.58 8.00 2.20
C LYS A 139 -7.43 7.30 3.56
N LEU A 140 -6.29 7.47 4.23
CA LEU A 140 -6.08 6.93 5.58
C LEU A 140 -7.03 7.54 6.61
N LEU A 141 -7.28 8.85 6.51
CA LEU A 141 -8.26 9.50 7.37
C LEU A 141 -9.67 8.95 7.14
N ARG A 142 -10.03 8.70 5.87
CA ARG A 142 -11.30 8.03 5.54
C ARG A 142 -11.40 6.63 6.14
N VAL A 143 -10.33 5.83 6.04
CA VAL A 143 -10.29 4.50 6.64
C VAL A 143 -10.52 4.57 8.14
N LYS A 144 -9.84 5.47 8.84
CA LYS A 144 -10.03 5.67 10.30
C LYS A 144 -11.47 6.02 10.64
N GLN A 145 -12.10 6.91 9.88
CA GLN A 145 -13.50 7.29 10.08
C GLN A 145 -14.46 6.12 9.84
N ILE A 146 -14.21 5.29 8.83
CA ILE A 146 -15.00 4.08 8.55
C ILE A 146 -14.82 3.06 9.70
N GLU A 147 -13.59 2.84 10.15
CA GLU A 147 -13.29 1.95 11.28
C GLU A 147 -13.98 2.42 12.56
N ASP A 148 -13.94 3.73 12.87
CA ASP A 148 -14.60 4.33 14.02
C ASP A 148 -16.13 4.23 13.93
N ASN A 149 -16.69 4.13 12.73
CA ASN A 149 -18.12 3.91 12.47
C ASN A 149 -18.45 2.43 12.23
N ALA A 150 -17.74 1.51 12.84
CA ALA A 150 -17.94 0.06 12.76
C ALA A 150 -17.98 -0.49 11.32
N GLY A 151 -17.26 0.12 10.40
CA GLY A 151 -17.18 -0.30 9.00
C GLY A 151 -18.35 0.16 8.11
N GLN A 152 -19.26 0.96 8.65
CA GLN A 152 -20.46 1.40 7.91
C GLN A 152 -20.23 2.67 7.11
N THR A 153 -20.73 2.69 5.87
CA THR A 153 -20.74 3.86 4.99
C THR A 153 -22.13 4.06 4.40
N LEU A 154 -22.50 5.31 4.07
CA LEU A 154 -23.78 5.64 3.43
C LEU A 154 -23.71 5.65 1.90
N ALA A 155 -22.61 6.19 1.35
CA ALA A 155 -22.43 6.41 -0.08
C ALA A 155 -21.03 6.08 -0.57
N SER A 156 -20.07 5.96 0.34
CA SER A 156 -18.65 5.76 0.01
C SER A 156 -18.28 4.29 -0.08
N GLU A 157 -17.22 4.02 -0.81
CA GLU A 157 -16.57 2.72 -0.82
C GLU A 157 -16.06 2.34 0.58
N GLY A 158 -15.96 1.02 0.84
CA GLY A 158 -15.46 0.51 2.11
C GLY A 158 -13.96 0.62 2.27
N VAL A 159 -13.46 0.04 3.37
CA VAL A 159 -12.03 0.09 3.75
C VAL A 159 -11.13 -0.54 2.69
N ARG A 160 -11.52 -1.66 2.10
CA ARG A 160 -10.72 -2.37 1.08
C ARG A 160 -10.39 -1.51 -0.12
N ALA A 161 -11.37 -0.83 -0.69
CA ALA A 161 -11.15 0.05 -1.84
C ALA A 161 -10.21 1.21 -1.52
N ASN A 162 -10.28 1.74 -0.29
CA ASN A 162 -9.34 2.76 0.18
C ASN A 162 -7.91 2.23 0.28
N TYR A 163 -7.70 1.01 0.79
CA TYR A 163 -6.38 0.37 0.81
C TYR A 163 -5.83 0.13 -0.60
N GLN A 164 -6.68 -0.30 -1.54
CA GLN A 164 -6.27 -0.47 -2.93
C GLN A 164 -5.83 0.85 -3.56
N ASP A 165 -6.54 1.93 -3.32
CA ASP A 165 -6.15 3.26 -3.80
C ASP A 165 -4.84 3.73 -3.16
N ILE A 166 -4.66 3.54 -1.86
CA ILE A 166 -3.40 3.89 -1.16
C ILE A 166 -2.23 3.12 -1.76
N LEU A 167 -2.41 1.82 -2.02
CA LEU A 167 -1.40 0.98 -2.65
C LEU A 167 -1.03 1.52 -4.03
N ASN A 168 -2.01 1.81 -4.87
CA ASN A 168 -1.78 2.30 -6.23
C ASN A 168 -1.10 3.68 -6.23
N TYR A 169 -1.49 4.61 -5.37
CA TYR A 169 -0.81 5.90 -5.23
C TYR A 169 0.65 5.73 -4.78
N SER A 170 0.92 4.78 -3.90
CA SER A 170 2.27 4.48 -3.44
C SER A 170 3.12 3.88 -4.56
N VAL A 171 2.57 2.97 -5.37
CA VAL A 171 3.25 2.43 -6.55
C VAL A 171 3.52 3.55 -7.56
N PHE A 172 2.59 4.44 -7.81
CA PHE A 172 2.81 5.58 -8.71
C PHE A 172 3.93 6.49 -8.21
N ALA A 173 3.98 6.77 -6.91
CA ALA A 173 5.09 7.52 -6.33
C ALA A 173 6.44 6.82 -6.54
N LEU A 174 6.48 5.50 -6.32
CA LEU A 174 7.69 4.69 -6.52
C LEU A 174 8.14 4.64 -7.99
N ILE A 175 7.21 4.56 -8.93
CA ILE A 175 7.52 4.68 -10.36
C ILE A 175 8.16 6.04 -10.65
N LYS A 176 7.59 7.13 -10.13
CA LYS A 176 8.11 8.50 -10.30
C LYS A 176 9.47 8.69 -9.61
N LEU A 177 9.77 7.93 -8.57
CA LEU A 177 11.06 7.90 -7.88
C LEU A 177 12.06 6.93 -8.55
N ASN A 178 11.69 6.31 -9.68
CA ASN A 178 12.51 5.37 -10.45
C ASN A 178 12.95 4.12 -9.66
N LEU A 179 12.07 3.59 -8.82
CA LEU A 179 12.30 2.29 -8.18
C LEU A 179 12.11 1.18 -9.24
N ASN A 180 13.16 0.41 -9.50
CA ASN A 180 13.21 -0.68 -10.49
C ASN A 180 13.62 -2.01 -9.86
#